data_f2e438d2974d47f5ae07cc3b80e69d94
#
_entry.id   f2e438d2974d47f5ae07cc3b80e69d94
#
_cell.length_a   1.000
_cell.length_b   1.000
_cell.length_c   1.000
_cell.angle_alpha   90.00
_cell.angle_beta   90.00
_cell.angle_gamma   90.00
#
_symmetry.space_group_name_H-M   'P 1'
#
loop_
_entity.id
_entity.type
_entity.pdbx_description
1 polymer ?
#
loop_
_entity_poly.entity_id
_entity_poly.type
_entity_poly.pdbx_seq_one_letter_code
_entity_poly.pdbx_strand_id
1 'polypeptide(L)'
;MLKLGLAARQIKKSTSDEQRQWAKQYLVELLGKSRGLPTKIGQFMTMDDPSFRESLTNSLVPMPYEEVTELLDKAYGEPFDTVFKKLDKSAKVASLGQVHFGKLKDDTEVAIKVQYPEIAKGVEAELDIIGWMPKVGPVAKWGFKMDGYRDAFWDNFKEELDYGIEMKHQMRYRQLIHPLERILIPEVIEGLCQPNVLVQTKEEGFGLDKAETMMPAQKQAMGRLLLEHYFHMLFRHGFVHADPQPANLAFRQFKKDYFVLILYDFGSVLGIPKEMRLALLRIILALRNHENIDPVSCLLVLGFDDEKLEDLRPTLPALLSVMFEPFLIEAPYHVKDWKMSERFDQTVGELKWWFRSAAPPKLIFLMRTLHGLTKILNRLDVALPWQFLLDKHLSDVYPEAQALNLPKVKSSQAIHSFNGMARYLKVHVVKSNGNKVGLTMPARCADDLEGVIDESVKESINRQKIDLQAIQEKAQKSGFI
;
A
#
# COMPACT_ATOMS: atom_id res chain seq x y z
N MET A 1 13.72 17.13 -12.07
CA MET A 1 12.93 16.20 -12.90
C MET A 1 13.69 15.60 -14.05
N LEU A 2 14.28 16.37 -14.98
CA LEU A 2 15.10 15.81 -16.07
C LEU A 2 16.24 14.91 -15.56
N LYS A 3 16.91 15.31 -14.48
CA LYS A 3 17.96 14.54 -13.80
C LYS A 3 17.46 13.23 -13.18
N LEU A 4 16.25 13.23 -12.60
CA LEU A 4 15.61 12.02 -12.05
C LEU A 4 15.30 11.01 -13.16
N GLY A 5 14.75 11.46 -14.28
CA GLY A 5 14.52 10.60 -15.45
C GLY A 5 15.80 10.02 -16.03
N LEU A 6 16.89 10.78 -16.05
CA LEU A 6 18.21 10.32 -16.49
C LEU A 6 18.80 9.30 -15.51
N ALA A 7 18.71 9.53 -14.20
CA ALA A 7 19.19 8.61 -13.17
C ALA A 7 18.45 7.26 -13.22
N ALA A 8 17.13 7.29 -13.32
CA ALA A 8 16.30 6.08 -13.47
C ALA A 8 16.65 5.31 -14.77
N ARG A 9 16.97 6.03 -15.85
CA ARG A 9 17.42 5.44 -17.13
C ARG A 9 18.81 4.82 -17.03
N GLN A 10 19.70 5.39 -16.21
CA GLN A 10 21.03 4.83 -15.94
C GLN A 10 20.95 3.51 -15.14
N ILE A 11 20.09 3.42 -14.13
CA ILE A 11 19.86 2.14 -13.40
C ILE A 11 19.47 1.04 -14.38
N LYS A 12 18.61 1.37 -15.35
CA LYS A 12 18.10 0.43 -16.35
C LYS A 12 19.14 0.03 -17.41
N LYS A 13 20.16 0.88 -17.65
CA LYS A 13 21.24 0.64 -18.61
C LYS A 13 22.49 0.03 -17.96
N SER A 14 22.56 -0.05 -16.64
CA SER A 14 23.71 -0.57 -15.91
C SER A 14 23.94 -2.04 -16.23
N THR A 15 25.15 -2.36 -16.65
CA THR A 15 25.61 -3.72 -17.00
C THR A 15 26.33 -4.41 -15.86
N SER A 16 26.82 -3.64 -14.85
CA SER A 16 27.46 -4.16 -13.64
C SER A 16 26.68 -3.82 -12.38
N ASP A 17 26.86 -4.61 -11.32
CA ASP A 17 26.22 -4.36 -10.02
C ASP A 17 26.71 -3.06 -9.38
N GLU A 18 28.00 -2.70 -9.55
CA GLU A 18 28.56 -1.44 -9.07
C GLU A 18 27.92 -0.22 -9.73
N GLN A 19 27.78 -0.24 -11.08
CA GLN A 19 27.08 0.82 -11.80
C GLN A 19 25.62 0.94 -11.39
N ARG A 20 24.96 -0.18 -11.12
CA ARG A 20 23.58 -0.21 -10.65
C ARG A 20 23.46 0.38 -9.25
N GLN A 21 24.39 0.05 -8.36
CA GLN A 21 24.43 0.56 -6.99
C GLN A 21 24.73 2.07 -6.97
N TRP A 22 25.69 2.53 -7.78
CA TRP A 22 25.98 3.96 -7.94
C TRP A 22 24.77 4.74 -8.48
N ALA A 23 24.11 4.21 -9.50
CA ALA A 23 22.93 4.86 -10.08
C ALA A 23 21.75 4.89 -9.11
N LYS A 24 21.59 3.87 -8.26
CA LYS A 24 20.62 3.86 -7.16
C LYS A 24 20.94 4.95 -6.11
N GLN A 25 22.20 5.05 -5.68
CA GLN A 25 22.63 6.08 -4.72
C GLN A 25 22.40 7.48 -5.25
N TYR A 26 22.76 7.72 -6.52
CA TYR A 26 22.54 9.00 -7.19
C TYR A 26 21.05 9.35 -7.30
N LEU A 27 20.20 8.37 -7.57
CA LEU A 27 18.74 8.55 -7.57
C LEU A 27 18.22 8.90 -6.17
N VAL A 28 18.72 8.23 -5.13
CA VAL A 28 18.39 8.54 -3.71
C VAL A 28 18.75 9.97 -3.37
N GLU A 29 19.94 10.41 -3.73
CA GLU A 29 20.41 11.78 -3.47
C GLU A 29 19.54 12.83 -4.17
N LEU A 30 19.17 12.57 -5.43
CA LEU A 30 18.27 13.45 -6.18
C LEU A 30 16.87 13.49 -5.58
N LEU A 31 16.32 12.34 -5.17
CA LEU A 31 15.02 12.24 -4.52
C LEU A 31 15.02 12.91 -3.14
N GLY A 32 16.09 12.73 -2.36
CA GLY A 32 16.25 13.36 -1.04
C GLY A 32 16.34 14.88 -1.09
N LYS A 33 16.91 15.42 -2.17
CA LYS A 33 16.92 16.88 -2.42
C LYS A 33 15.61 17.42 -2.98
N SER A 34 14.75 16.54 -3.49
CA SER A 34 13.44 16.86 -4.07
C SER A 34 12.37 16.61 -3.03
N ARG A 35 12.12 17.59 -2.15
CA ARG A 35 11.06 17.53 -1.13
C ARG A 35 9.70 17.27 -1.81
N GLY A 36 8.81 16.49 -1.17
CA GLY A 36 7.43 16.30 -1.63
C GLY A 36 7.16 15.04 -2.43
N LEU A 37 6.41 15.15 -3.51
CA LEU A 37 5.92 14.04 -4.33
C LEU A 37 7.04 13.08 -4.83
N PRO A 38 8.20 13.53 -5.32
CA PRO A 38 9.26 12.62 -5.74
C PRO A 38 9.75 11.70 -4.62
N THR A 39 9.82 12.22 -3.39
CA THR A 39 10.19 11.44 -2.21
C THR A 39 9.14 10.37 -1.90
N LYS A 40 7.85 10.72 -1.94
CA LYS A 40 6.74 9.78 -1.71
C LYS A 40 6.66 8.70 -2.77
N ILE A 41 6.85 9.06 -4.04
CA ILE A 41 6.96 8.10 -5.13
C ILE A 41 8.16 7.16 -4.90
N GLY A 42 9.31 7.71 -4.51
CA GLY A 42 10.49 6.91 -4.16
C GLY A 42 10.20 5.90 -3.05
N GLN A 43 9.53 6.32 -1.99
CA GLN A 43 9.10 5.45 -0.89
C GLN A 43 8.13 4.36 -1.36
N PHE A 44 7.18 4.68 -2.24
CA PHE A 44 6.24 3.72 -2.81
C PHE A 44 6.94 2.70 -3.72
N MET A 45 7.84 3.17 -4.59
CA MET A 45 8.58 2.30 -5.53
C MET A 45 9.59 1.37 -4.84
N THR A 46 10.05 1.73 -3.64
CA THR A 46 11.07 0.99 -2.89
C THR A 46 10.50 0.10 -1.79
N MET A 47 9.21 -0.19 -1.85
CA MET A 47 8.54 -1.05 -0.84
C MET A 47 9.27 -2.38 -0.61
N ASP A 48 9.93 -2.91 -1.64
CA ASP A 48 10.63 -4.19 -1.60
C ASP A 48 12.15 -4.06 -1.36
N ASP A 49 12.69 -2.84 -1.28
CA ASP A 49 14.12 -2.60 -1.01
C ASP A 49 14.31 -1.72 0.24
N PRO A 50 14.47 -2.33 1.43
CA PRO A 50 14.62 -1.61 2.70
C PRO A 50 15.83 -0.69 2.73
N SER A 51 16.95 -1.10 2.12
CA SER A 51 18.20 -0.34 2.10
C SER A 51 18.06 0.96 1.31
N PHE A 52 17.33 0.90 0.20
CA PHE A 52 17.04 2.08 -0.61
C PHE A 52 16.11 3.06 0.11
N ARG A 53 15.10 2.53 0.83
CA ARG A 53 14.19 3.35 1.62
C ARG A 53 14.91 4.07 2.77
N GLU A 54 15.74 3.35 3.51
CA GLU A 54 16.55 3.93 4.59
C GLU A 54 17.49 5.02 4.06
N SER A 55 18.17 4.75 2.95
CA SER A 55 19.03 5.74 2.27
C SER A 55 18.23 6.97 1.84
N LEU A 56 17.00 6.80 1.34
CA LEU A 56 16.13 7.91 0.95
C LEU A 56 15.71 8.74 2.16
N THR A 57 15.30 8.10 3.25
CA THR A 57 14.92 8.80 4.49
C THR A 57 16.09 9.59 5.07
N ASN A 58 17.29 9.01 5.08
CA ASN A 58 18.49 9.64 5.59
C ASN A 58 19.03 10.77 4.69
N SER A 59 18.62 10.83 3.44
CA SER A 59 19.02 11.89 2.49
C SER A 59 18.15 13.15 2.58
N LEU A 60 17.04 13.11 3.33
CA LEU A 60 16.14 14.25 3.49
C LEU A 60 16.76 15.31 4.39
N VAL A 61 16.79 16.55 3.91
CA VAL A 61 17.32 17.70 4.64
C VAL A 61 16.16 18.50 5.24
N PRO A 62 16.13 18.71 6.58
CA PRO A 62 15.10 19.54 7.19
C PRO A 62 15.17 20.99 6.70
N MET A 63 14.04 21.70 6.82
CA MET A 63 14.04 23.17 6.67
C MET A 63 14.86 23.81 7.79
N PRO A 64 15.54 24.93 7.52
CA PRO A 64 16.12 25.76 8.56
C PRO A 64 15.09 26.16 9.62
N TYR A 65 15.52 26.26 10.86
CA TYR A 65 14.64 26.62 11.98
C TYR A 65 13.94 27.96 11.77
N GLU A 66 14.62 28.92 11.19
CA GLU A 66 14.13 30.26 10.88
C GLU A 66 12.95 30.21 9.90
N GLU A 67 13.03 29.37 8.86
CA GLU A 67 11.91 29.16 7.92
C GLU A 67 10.70 28.54 8.63
N VAL A 68 10.93 27.64 9.58
CA VAL A 68 9.84 27.02 10.36
C VAL A 68 9.13 28.07 11.24
N THR A 69 9.89 28.91 11.93
CA THR A 69 9.30 29.96 12.78
C THR A 69 8.50 30.97 11.96
N GLU A 70 8.99 31.38 10.80
CA GLU A 70 8.26 32.25 9.87
C GLU A 70 6.97 31.59 9.35
N LEU A 71 6.99 30.30 9.09
CA LEU A 71 5.78 29.55 8.69
C LEU A 71 4.75 29.48 9.83
N LEU A 72 5.20 29.29 11.07
CA LEU A 72 4.32 29.26 12.23
C LEU A 72 3.73 30.65 12.49
N ASP A 73 4.54 31.70 12.45
CA ASP A 73 4.08 33.11 12.61
C ASP A 73 3.00 33.44 11.56
N LYS A 74 3.23 33.03 10.31
CA LYS A 74 2.26 33.22 9.24
C LYS A 74 1.00 32.38 9.43
N ALA A 75 1.12 31.15 9.92
CA ALA A 75 -0.01 30.24 10.13
C ALA A 75 -0.92 30.72 11.26
N TYR A 76 -0.35 31.30 12.31
CA TYR A 76 -1.11 31.80 13.46
C TYR A 76 -1.49 33.28 13.34
N GLY A 77 -0.84 34.04 12.45
CA GLY A 77 -1.05 35.50 12.34
C GLY A 77 -0.42 36.28 13.47
N GLU A 78 0.38 35.67 14.33
CA GLU A 78 1.11 36.21 15.46
C GLU A 78 2.42 35.45 15.66
N PRO A 79 3.39 36.01 16.42
CA PRO A 79 4.66 35.33 16.70
C PRO A 79 4.43 33.98 17.36
N PHE A 80 5.13 32.94 16.89
CA PHE A 80 4.96 31.55 17.36
C PHE A 80 5.21 31.39 18.86
N ASP A 81 6.05 32.28 19.44
CA ASP A 81 6.37 32.30 20.87
C ASP A 81 5.24 32.84 21.74
N THR A 82 4.17 33.40 21.15
CA THR A 82 2.92 33.68 21.87
C THR A 82 2.12 32.39 22.12
N VAL A 83 2.20 31.43 21.21
CA VAL A 83 1.50 30.13 21.26
C VAL A 83 2.33 29.09 22.02
N PHE A 84 3.60 28.95 21.65
CA PHE A 84 4.51 27.98 22.23
C PHE A 84 5.45 28.62 23.27
N LYS A 85 5.60 27.98 24.42
CA LYS A 85 6.60 28.34 25.42
C LYS A 85 8.01 27.98 24.96
N LYS A 86 8.13 26.87 24.22
CA LYS A 86 9.39 26.36 23.71
C LYS A 86 9.15 25.60 22.41
N LEU A 87 10.04 25.81 21.44
CA LEU A 87 10.12 25.02 20.22
C LEU A 87 11.56 24.49 20.05
N ASP A 88 11.74 23.18 19.94
CA ASP A 88 13.06 22.58 19.77
C ASP A 88 13.58 22.86 18.34
N LYS A 89 14.86 23.24 18.23
CA LYS A 89 15.48 23.54 16.92
C LYS A 89 15.67 22.28 16.06
N SER A 90 15.87 21.12 16.70
CA SER A 90 16.00 19.85 15.99
C SER A 90 14.66 19.37 15.50
N ALA A 91 14.62 18.82 14.27
CA ALA A 91 13.42 18.28 13.67
C ALA A 91 13.61 16.82 13.25
N LYS A 92 12.52 16.05 13.29
CA LYS A 92 12.40 14.79 12.58
C LYS A 92 11.82 15.03 11.20
N VAL A 93 12.52 14.61 10.16
CA VAL A 93 12.06 14.82 8.77
C VAL A 93 11.00 13.81 8.42
N ALA A 94 9.95 14.26 7.75
CA ALA A 94 8.90 13.45 7.13
C ALA A 94 8.88 13.67 5.60
N SER A 95 8.10 12.89 4.86
CA SER A 95 8.04 12.98 3.40
C SER A 95 7.52 14.34 2.90
N LEU A 96 6.54 14.92 3.58
CA LEU A 96 5.84 16.14 3.18
C LEU A 96 6.06 17.32 4.14
N GLY A 97 6.86 17.12 5.18
CA GLY A 97 7.11 18.13 6.19
C GLY A 97 8.15 17.69 7.22
N GLN A 98 8.14 18.29 8.35
CA GLN A 98 8.99 17.93 9.48
C GLN A 98 8.26 18.11 10.81
N VAL A 99 8.71 17.38 11.83
CA VAL A 99 8.12 17.38 13.16
C VAL A 99 9.11 17.97 14.14
N HIS A 100 8.70 19.04 14.82
CA HIS A 100 9.40 19.63 15.95
C HIS A 100 8.74 19.21 17.26
N PHE A 101 9.52 19.09 18.32
CA PHE A 101 8.98 18.98 19.67
C PHE A 101 8.97 20.34 20.35
N GLY A 102 8.05 20.52 21.26
CA GLY A 102 7.91 21.79 21.96
C GLY A 102 7.07 21.68 23.22
N LYS A 103 6.81 22.83 23.83
CA LYS A 103 5.92 22.97 24.98
C LYS A 103 4.96 24.11 24.76
N LEU A 104 3.72 23.93 25.15
CA LEU A 104 2.73 24.98 25.23
C LEU A 104 2.97 25.86 26.46
N LYS A 105 2.18 26.94 26.61
CA LYS A 105 2.27 27.87 27.75
C LYS A 105 1.94 27.21 29.10
N ASP A 106 1.12 26.18 29.08
CA ASP A 106 0.73 25.36 30.24
C ASP A 106 1.68 24.19 30.53
N ASP A 107 2.87 24.17 29.88
CA ASP A 107 3.88 23.13 29.97
C ASP A 107 3.51 21.81 29.32
N THR A 108 2.38 21.68 28.62
CA THR A 108 2.02 20.50 27.83
C THR A 108 3.09 20.24 26.76
N GLU A 109 3.66 19.03 26.75
CA GLU A 109 4.62 18.61 25.73
C GLU A 109 3.89 18.26 24.42
N VAL A 110 4.35 18.84 23.32
CA VAL A 110 3.71 18.68 22.00
C VAL A 110 4.70 18.29 20.92
N ALA A 111 4.14 17.63 19.88
CA ALA A 111 4.77 17.42 18.59
C ALA A 111 4.03 18.31 17.56
N ILE A 112 4.79 19.13 16.85
CA ILE A 112 4.31 20.10 15.87
C ILE A 112 4.81 19.66 14.50
N LYS A 113 3.90 19.17 13.65
CA LYS A 113 4.18 18.78 12.27
C LYS A 113 3.94 19.99 11.37
N VAL A 114 4.97 20.41 10.65
CA VAL A 114 4.94 21.60 9.76
C VAL A 114 5.18 21.12 8.35
N GLN A 115 4.29 21.48 7.43
CA GLN A 115 4.38 21.11 6.03
C GLN A 115 5.43 21.97 5.31
N TYR A 116 6.17 21.37 4.37
CA TYR A 116 7.08 22.12 3.52
C TYR A 116 6.32 23.11 2.63
N PRO A 117 6.81 24.36 2.50
CA PRO A 117 6.15 25.33 1.63
C PRO A 117 6.13 24.85 0.18
N GLU A 118 5.08 25.23 -0.56
CA GLU A 118 4.92 25.00 -1.99
C GLU A 118 4.76 23.53 -2.46
N ILE A 119 4.72 22.55 -1.55
CA ILE A 119 4.46 21.16 -1.95
C ILE A 119 3.19 21.06 -2.78
N ALA A 120 2.11 21.69 -2.35
CA ALA A 120 0.83 21.66 -3.06
C ALA A 120 0.90 22.27 -4.47
N LYS A 121 1.73 23.30 -4.68
CA LYS A 121 1.87 23.97 -5.99
C LYS A 121 2.72 23.19 -6.99
N GLY A 122 3.72 22.44 -6.52
CA GLY A 122 4.58 21.62 -7.37
C GLY A 122 3.90 20.35 -7.90
N VAL A 123 2.88 19.90 -7.19
CA VAL A 123 2.25 18.61 -7.37
C VAL A 123 1.52 18.48 -8.72
N GLU A 124 0.78 19.50 -9.17
CA GLU A 124 0.09 19.44 -10.46
C GLU A 124 1.05 19.31 -11.66
N ALA A 125 2.16 20.04 -11.61
CA ALA A 125 3.19 19.94 -12.66
C ALA A 125 3.98 18.62 -12.58
N GLU A 126 4.08 18.00 -11.40
CA GLU A 126 4.79 16.73 -11.20
C GLU A 126 3.92 15.53 -11.54
N LEU A 127 2.60 15.68 -11.53
CA LEU A 127 1.62 14.64 -11.88
C LEU A 127 1.57 14.28 -13.35
N ASP A 128 1.80 15.22 -14.23
CA ASP A 128 2.00 14.92 -15.65
C ASP A 128 3.16 13.93 -15.85
N ILE A 129 4.06 13.88 -14.88
CA ILE A 129 5.20 12.96 -14.84
C ILE A 129 4.79 11.60 -14.26
N ILE A 130 3.81 11.52 -13.34
CA ILE A 130 3.23 10.24 -12.89
C ILE A 130 2.48 9.58 -14.04
N GLY A 131 1.78 10.33 -14.90
CA GLY A 131 1.24 9.83 -16.18
C GLY A 131 2.34 9.21 -17.08
N TRP A 132 3.60 9.54 -16.81
CA TRP A 132 4.78 8.96 -17.44
C TRP A 132 5.36 7.73 -16.71
N MET A 133 5.01 7.52 -15.42
CA MET A 133 5.50 6.41 -14.59
C MET A 133 5.06 5.00 -15.03
N PRO A 134 3.90 4.78 -15.68
CA PRO A 134 3.59 3.47 -16.25
C PRO A 134 4.67 2.94 -17.20
N LYS A 135 5.53 3.82 -17.70
CA LYS A 135 6.64 3.45 -18.61
C LYS A 135 7.94 3.03 -17.90
N VAL A 136 7.98 3.09 -16.56
CA VAL A 136 9.20 2.81 -15.76
C VAL A 136 8.87 1.91 -14.57
N GLY A 137 9.47 0.74 -14.50
CA GLY A 137 9.31 -0.21 -13.40
C GLY A 137 8.42 -1.42 -13.70
N PRO A 138 8.05 -2.23 -12.70
CA PRO A 138 7.18 -3.40 -12.86
C PRO A 138 5.84 -3.07 -13.50
N VAL A 139 5.28 -1.91 -13.18
CA VAL A 139 4.00 -1.41 -13.68
C VAL A 139 4.01 -1.17 -15.18
N ALA A 140 5.12 -0.72 -15.75
CA ALA A 140 5.29 -0.56 -17.20
C ALA A 140 5.24 -1.87 -18.00
N LYS A 141 5.29 -3.01 -17.32
CA LYS A 141 5.18 -4.33 -17.94
C LYS A 141 3.73 -4.77 -18.12
N TRP A 142 2.76 -4.07 -17.53
CA TRP A 142 1.42 -4.60 -17.37
C TRP A 142 0.52 -4.38 -18.59
N GLY A 143 0.73 -3.34 -19.41
CA GLY A 143 -0.05 -3.13 -20.64
C GLY A 143 -1.56 -2.94 -20.45
N PHE A 144 -2.05 -2.90 -19.20
CA PHE A 144 -3.46 -2.82 -18.84
C PHE A 144 -3.86 -1.39 -18.47
N LYS A 145 -5.19 -1.13 -18.49
CA LYS A 145 -5.77 0.17 -18.11
C LYS A 145 -5.26 0.60 -16.72
N MET A 146 -4.42 1.61 -16.69
CA MET A 146 -3.73 2.09 -15.50
C MET A 146 -4.40 3.30 -14.85
N ASP A 147 -5.42 3.88 -15.52
CA ASP A 147 -6.06 5.11 -15.05
C ASP A 147 -6.65 4.98 -13.66
N GLY A 148 -7.33 3.88 -13.35
CA GLY A 148 -7.86 3.63 -12.01
C GLY A 148 -6.81 3.55 -10.91
N TYR A 149 -5.61 3.05 -11.22
CA TYR A 149 -4.49 3.02 -10.26
C TYR A 149 -3.89 4.40 -10.04
N ARG A 150 -3.74 5.17 -11.13
CA ARG A 150 -3.29 6.56 -11.07
C ARG A 150 -4.23 7.39 -10.21
N ASP A 151 -5.54 7.29 -10.46
CA ASP A 151 -6.55 8.07 -9.78
C ASP A 151 -6.63 7.68 -8.28
N ALA A 152 -6.62 6.38 -7.95
CA ALA A 152 -6.60 5.92 -6.57
C ALA A 152 -5.33 6.37 -5.80
N PHE A 153 -4.17 6.37 -6.47
CA PHE A 153 -2.92 6.86 -5.90
C PHE A 153 -2.98 8.37 -5.68
N TRP A 154 -3.55 9.08 -6.64
CA TRP A 154 -3.71 10.52 -6.58
C TRP A 154 -4.65 10.99 -5.48
N ASP A 155 -5.79 10.34 -5.35
CA ASP A 155 -6.74 10.65 -4.29
C ASP A 155 -6.10 10.46 -2.91
N ASN A 156 -5.38 9.35 -2.70
CA ASN A 156 -4.66 9.12 -1.45
C ASN A 156 -3.58 10.19 -1.19
N PHE A 157 -2.86 10.62 -2.24
CA PHE A 157 -1.83 11.63 -2.09
C PHE A 157 -2.39 13.02 -1.77
N LYS A 158 -3.53 13.41 -2.38
CA LYS A 158 -4.23 14.66 -2.06
C LYS A 158 -4.63 14.74 -0.58
N GLU A 159 -5.11 13.62 -0.02
CA GLU A 159 -5.46 13.55 1.39
C GLU A 159 -4.24 13.79 2.29
N GLU A 160 -3.07 13.27 1.91
CA GLU A 160 -1.82 13.48 2.65
C GLU A 160 -1.30 14.94 2.60
N LEU A 161 -1.72 15.72 1.61
CA LEU A 161 -1.35 17.15 1.50
C LEU A 161 -2.15 18.06 2.42
N ASP A 162 -3.23 17.60 3.03
CA ASP A 162 -4.10 18.38 3.89
C ASP A 162 -4.03 17.88 5.33
N TYR A 163 -3.31 18.63 6.17
CA TYR A 163 -3.22 18.30 7.60
C TYR A 163 -4.55 18.41 8.34
N GLY A 164 -5.54 19.11 7.78
CA GLY A 164 -6.90 19.12 8.29
C GLY A 164 -7.60 17.77 8.09
N ILE A 165 -7.28 17.05 7.01
CA ILE A 165 -7.75 15.67 6.77
C ILE A 165 -7.02 14.72 7.72
N GLU A 166 -5.69 14.82 7.83
CA GLU A 166 -4.90 14.01 8.77
C GLU A 166 -5.40 14.15 10.21
N MET A 167 -5.67 15.38 10.65
CA MET A 167 -6.27 15.68 11.96
C MET A 167 -7.58 14.91 12.18
N LYS A 168 -8.51 14.99 11.22
CA LYS A 168 -9.81 14.30 11.28
C LYS A 168 -9.64 12.79 11.31
N HIS A 169 -8.72 12.25 10.52
CA HIS A 169 -8.39 10.82 10.52
C HIS A 169 -7.86 10.38 11.88
N GLN A 170 -6.92 11.12 12.46
CA GLN A 170 -6.33 10.82 13.77
C GLN A 170 -7.37 10.84 14.89
N MET A 171 -8.21 11.89 14.94
CA MET A 171 -9.28 12.01 15.92
C MET A 171 -10.28 10.86 15.81
N ARG A 172 -10.72 10.55 14.59
CA ARG A 172 -11.62 9.43 14.33
C ARG A 172 -10.98 8.09 14.71
N TYR A 173 -9.73 7.88 14.35
CA TYR A 173 -8.99 6.66 14.66
C TYR A 173 -8.88 6.46 16.18
N ARG A 174 -8.57 7.51 16.92
CA ARG A 174 -8.51 7.52 18.39
C ARG A 174 -9.85 7.14 19.02
N GLN A 175 -10.97 7.62 18.48
CA GLN A 175 -12.32 7.22 18.95
C GLN A 175 -12.60 5.74 18.70
N LEU A 176 -12.28 5.22 17.50
CA LEU A 176 -12.55 3.83 17.12
C LEU A 176 -11.67 2.84 17.89
N ILE A 177 -10.45 3.21 18.26
CA ILE A 177 -9.50 2.35 18.96
C ILE A 177 -9.69 2.37 20.49
N HIS A 178 -10.46 3.29 21.03
CA HIS A 178 -10.64 3.49 22.47
C HIS A 178 -10.95 2.20 23.25
N PRO A 179 -11.69 1.20 22.70
CA PRO A 179 -11.93 -0.07 23.39
C PRO A 179 -10.67 -0.93 23.59
N LEU A 180 -9.57 -0.63 22.88
CA LEU A 180 -8.31 -1.34 23.01
C LEU A 180 -7.34 -0.55 23.91
N GLU A 181 -7.35 -0.83 25.21
CA GLU A 181 -6.62 -0.10 26.25
C GLU A 181 -5.10 0.02 26.04
N ARG A 182 -4.52 -0.81 25.16
CA ARG A 182 -3.07 -0.87 24.92
C ARG A 182 -2.64 -0.26 23.60
N ILE A 183 -3.50 0.53 22.97
CA ILE A 183 -3.18 1.30 21.77
C ILE A 183 -3.32 2.77 22.13
N LEU A 184 -2.26 3.54 21.87
CA LEU A 184 -2.23 4.97 22.16
C LEU A 184 -2.05 5.75 20.87
N ILE A 185 -2.87 6.75 20.70
CA ILE A 185 -2.79 7.70 19.61
C ILE A 185 -2.64 9.09 20.23
N PRO A 186 -1.62 9.88 19.83
CA PRO A 186 -1.45 11.23 20.32
C PRO A 186 -2.74 12.04 20.21
N GLU A 187 -3.01 12.87 21.17
CA GLU A 187 -4.20 13.74 21.17
C GLU A 187 -3.93 14.97 20.32
N VAL A 188 -4.80 15.22 19.36
CA VAL A 188 -4.75 16.43 18.55
C VAL A 188 -5.20 17.62 19.36
N ILE A 189 -4.44 18.73 19.32
CA ILE A 189 -4.80 20.00 19.93
C ILE A 189 -5.46 20.85 18.85
N GLU A 190 -6.73 20.57 18.60
CA GLU A 190 -7.49 21.08 17.45
C GLU A 190 -7.40 22.59 17.30
N GLY A 191 -7.50 23.35 18.41
CA GLY A 191 -7.43 24.80 18.42
C GLY A 191 -6.09 25.39 17.95
N LEU A 192 -5.04 24.55 17.85
CA LEU A 192 -3.71 24.95 17.38
C LEU A 192 -3.37 24.38 15.99
N CYS A 193 -4.26 23.59 15.40
CA CYS A 193 -4.05 23.05 14.05
C CYS A 193 -4.41 24.08 12.98
N GLN A 194 -3.64 24.08 11.89
CA GLN A 194 -3.84 24.91 10.71
C GLN A 194 -3.73 24.01 9.45
N PRO A 195 -4.13 24.44 8.27
CA PRO A 195 -4.06 23.60 7.06
C PRO A 195 -2.69 22.98 6.78
N ASN A 196 -1.62 23.63 7.23
CA ASN A 196 -0.22 23.21 7.06
C ASN A 196 0.53 22.96 8.37
N VAL A 197 -0.18 22.98 9.51
CA VAL A 197 0.40 22.74 10.85
C VAL A 197 -0.52 21.80 11.63
N LEU A 198 0.00 20.66 12.06
CA LEU A 198 -0.70 19.72 12.94
C LEU A 198 0.00 19.71 14.31
N VAL A 199 -0.75 20.00 15.37
CA VAL A 199 -0.26 20.00 16.76
C VAL A 199 -0.95 18.87 17.53
N GLN A 200 -0.13 18.04 18.18
CA GLN A 200 -0.60 16.91 18.97
C GLN A 200 0.25 16.74 20.24
N THR A 201 -0.25 16.00 21.22
CA THR A 201 0.53 15.63 22.41
C THR A 201 1.77 14.85 21.99
N LYS A 202 2.88 15.11 22.69
CA LYS A 202 4.10 14.34 22.48
C LYS A 202 3.99 13.00 23.21
N GLU A 203 4.05 11.93 22.46
CA GLU A 203 4.07 10.58 22.99
C GLU A 203 5.41 9.91 22.73
N GLU A 204 6.03 9.39 23.77
CA GLU A 204 7.36 8.76 23.68
C GLU A 204 7.27 7.24 23.76
N GLY A 205 8.03 6.60 22.90
CA GLY A 205 8.22 5.15 22.87
C GLY A 205 9.52 4.79 22.18
N PHE A 206 9.82 3.51 22.11
CA PHE A 206 10.95 3.00 21.36
C PHE A 206 10.48 2.34 20.06
N GLY A 207 11.27 2.50 19.01
CA GLY A 207 10.97 1.97 17.70
C GLY A 207 11.27 0.48 17.54
N LEU A 208 11.04 -0.01 16.33
CA LEU A 208 11.18 -1.42 15.97
C LEU A 208 12.60 -1.95 16.16
N ASP A 209 13.64 -1.14 15.91
CA ASP A 209 15.04 -1.56 16.04
C ASP A 209 15.36 -2.01 17.48
N LYS A 210 14.84 -1.27 18.47
CA LYS A 210 14.97 -1.69 19.88
C LYS A 210 14.06 -2.88 20.20
N ALA A 211 12.85 -2.94 19.62
CA ALA A 211 11.93 -4.06 19.84
C ALA A 211 12.53 -5.40 19.39
N GLU A 212 13.28 -5.42 18.29
CA GLU A 212 13.95 -6.61 17.74
C GLU A 212 14.98 -7.20 18.71
N THR A 213 15.61 -6.38 19.53
CA THR A 213 16.64 -6.81 20.49
C THR A 213 16.05 -7.33 21.80
N MET A 214 14.73 -7.28 21.97
CA MET A 214 14.07 -7.69 23.20
C MET A 214 13.91 -9.23 23.30
N MET A 215 13.53 -9.69 24.49
CA MET A 215 13.33 -11.12 24.75
C MET A 215 12.16 -11.69 23.91
N PRO A 216 12.18 -12.98 23.51
CA PRO A 216 11.14 -13.58 22.69
C PRO A 216 9.71 -13.35 23.21
N ALA A 217 9.48 -13.49 24.51
CA ALA A 217 8.16 -13.25 25.10
C ALA A 217 7.69 -11.80 24.94
N GLN A 218 8.60 -10.84 25.01
CA GLN A 218 8.30 -9.42 24.83
C GLN A 218 7.98 -9.11 23.36
N LYS A 219 8.75 -9.68 22.44
CA LYS A 219 8.47 -9.59 20.99
C LYS A 219 7.10 -10.18 20.65
N GLN A 220 6.77 -11.34 21.24
CA GLN A 220 5.45 -11.95 21.11
C GLN A 220 4.31 -11.03 21.60
N ALA A 221 4.48 -10.37 22.74
CA ALA A 221 3.50 -9.44 23.28
C ALA A 221 3.28 -8.24 22.34
N MET A 222 4.36 -7.67 21.79
CA MET A 222 4.29 -6.56 20.83
C MET A 222 3.68 -6.98 19.48
N GLY A 223 4.08 -8.14 18.94
CA GLY A 223 3.50 -8.67 17.71
C GLY A 223 2.01 -8.96 17.84
N ARG A 224 1.57 -9.48 19.00
CA ARG A 224 0.15 -9.69 19.30
C ARG A 224 -0.63 -8.38 19.27
N LEU A 225 -0.12 -7.31 19.88
CA LEU A 225 -0.76 -5.98 19.86
C LEU A 225 -0.97 -5.46 18.44
N LEU A 226 0.05 -5.61 17.59
CA LEU A 226 -0.03 -5.19 16.20
C LEU A 226 -1.12 -5.96 15.45
N LEU A 227 -1.20 -7.27 15.64
CA LEU A 227 -2.15 -8.11 14.93
C LEU A 227 -3.59 -7.89 15.44
N GLU A 228 -3.79 -7.81 16.77
CA GLU A 228 -5.07 -7.49 17.40
C GLU A 228 -5.62 -6.13 16.95
N HIS A 229 -4.74 -5.11 16.93
CA HIS A 229 -5.06 -3.79 16.41
C HIS A 229 -5.50 -3.85 14.94
N TYR A 230 -4.73 -4.53 14.10
CA TYR A 230 -5.03 -4.65 12.67
C TYR A 230 -6.38 -5.32 12.42
N PHE A 231 -6.68 -6.43 13.12
CA PHE A 231 -7.97 -7.12 12.98
C PHE A 231 -9.14 -6.26 13.44
N HIS A 232 -8.98 -5.57 14.56
CA HIS A 232 -10.01 -4.69 15.09
C HIS A 232 -10.34 -3.57 14.10
N MET A 233 -9.32 -2.89 13.59
CA MET A 233 -9.52 -1.77 12.68
C MET A 233 -9.99 -2.22 11.28
N LEU A 234 -9.46 -3.30 10.74
CA LEU A 234 -9.87 -3.83 9.44
C LEU A 234 -11.31 -4.36 9.46
N PHE A 235 -11.57 -5.35 10.30
CA PHE A 235 -12.80 -6.12 10.19
C PHE A 235 -13.97 -5.47 10.95
N ARG A 236 -13.72 -4.78 12.06
CA ARG A 236 -14.80 -4.16 12.84
C ARG A 236 -15.13 -2.76 12.34
N HIS A 237 -14.14 -1.95 12.03
CA HIS A 237 -14.35 -0.54 11.67
C HIS A 237 -14.14 -0.25 10.19
N GLY A 238 -13.35 -1.05 9.46
CA GLY A 238 -13.01 -0.77 8.07
C GLY A 238 -12.23 0.54 7.92
N PHE A 239 -11.43 0.90 8.93
CA PHE A 239 -10.68 2.14 8.96
C PHE A 239 -9.24 1.83 9.36
N VAL A 240 -8.37 1.61 8.35
CA VAL A 240 -7.06 1.01 8.52
C VAL A 240 -5.96 2.03 8.28
N HIS A 241 -4.98 2.07 9.18
CA HIS A 241 -3.75 2.84 8.96
C HIS A 241 -2.99 2.29 7.74
N ALA A 242 -2.91 3.06 6.67
CA ALA A 242 -2.45 2.58 5.37
C ALA A 242 -0.96 2.84 5.09
N ASP A 243 -0.22 3.36 6.07
CA ASP A 243 1.24 3.53 5.98
C ASP A 243 1.98 2.81 7.12
N PRO A 244 2.06 1.47 7.10
CA PRO A 244 2.66 0.66 8.16
C PRO A 244 4.19 0.69 8.10
N GLN A 245 4.77 1.90 8.16
CA GLN A 245 6.21 2.08 8.25
C GLN A 245 6.69 1.99 9.70
N PRO A 246 7.89 1.44 9.98
CA PRO A 246 8.45 1.40 11.33
C PRO A 246 8.55 2.77 12.01
N ALA A 247 8.70 3.85 11.24
CA ALA A 247 8.77 5.21 11.77
C ALA A 247 7.41 5.72 12.31
N ASN A 248 6.30 5.13 11.86
CA ASN A 248 4.94 5.52 12.24
C ASN A 248 4.41 4.74 13.45
N LEU A 249 5.23 3.92 14.09
CA LEU A 249 4.87 3.19 15.29
C LEU A 249 6.01 3.17 16.33
N ALA A 250 5.61 3.09 17.59
CA ALA A 250 6.52 2.87 18.69
C ALA A 250 5.86 2.00 19.77
N PHE A 251 6.67 1.46 20.63
CA PHE A 251 6.21 0.70 21.81
C PHE A 251 6.63 1.43 23.08
N ARG A 252 5.75 1.44 24.07
CA ARG A 252 6.03 1.92 25.41
C ARG A 252 5.87 0.76 26.38
N GLN A 253 6.90 0.49 27.16
CA GLN A 253 6.88 -0.55 28.17
C GLN A 253 6.51 0.04 29.53
N PHE A 254 5.45 -0.47 30.16
CA PHE A 254 5.04 -0.09 31.50
C PHE A 254 5.49 -1.08 32.56
N LYS A 255 5.46 -2.40 32.23
CA LYS A 255 5.91 -3.51 33.08
C LYS A 255 6.65 -4.51 32.19
N LYS A 256 7.29 -5.51 32.81
CA LYS A 256 8.13 -6.48 32.11
C LYS A 256 7.55 -6.99 30.78
N ASP A 257 6.27 -7.34 30.75
CA ASP A 257 5.60 -7.90 29.58
C ASP A 257 4.32 -7.12 29.18
N TYR A 258 4.19 -5.90 29.69
CA TYR A 258 3.06 -5.02 29.40
C TYR A 258 3.52 -3.85 28.53
N PHE A 259 3.08 -3.89 27.27
CA PHE A 259 3.41 -2.91 26.26
C PHE A 259 2.16 -2.17 25.79
N VAL A 260 2.36 -0.92 25.40
CA VAL A 260 1.40 -0.10 24.65
C VAL A 260 1.99 0.19 23.29
N LEU A 261 1.20 -0.02 22.25
CA LEU A 261 1.52 0.38 20.87
C LEU A 261 1.13 1.85 20.69
N ILE A 262 2.05 2.66 20.22
CA ILE A 262 1.80 4.06 19.86
C ILE A 262 1.81 4.14 18.35
N LEU A 263 0.80 4.79 17.77
CA LEU A 263 0.70 5.03 16.34
C LEU A 263 0.78 6.53 16.05
N TYR A 264 1.60 6.86 15.07
CA TYR A 264 1.81 8.22 14.58
C TYR A 264 1.40 8.32 13.12
N ASP A 265 1.28 9.55 12.61
CA ASP A 265 1.07 9.89 11.19
C ASP A 265 -0.17 9.24 10.56
N PHE A 266 -1.27 9.97 10.55
CA PHE A 266 -2.57 9.52 10.00
C PHE A 266 -2.87 10.16 8.64
N GLY A 267 -1.85 10.64 7.93
CA GLY A 267 -1.97 11.18 6.59
C GLY A 267 -2.48 10.17 5.56
N SER A 268 -2.24 8.88 5.79
CA SER A 268 -2.74 7.81 4.91
C SER A 268 -3.59 6.82 5.71
N VAL A 269 -4.91 6.88 5.53
CA VAL A 269 -5.89 5.97 6.15
C VAL A 269 -6.80 5.41 5.08
N LEU A 270 -7.02 4.10 5.10
CA LEU A 270 -7.87 3.41 4.13
C LEU A 270 -9.25 3.13 4.72
N GLY A 271 -10.28 3.69 4.10
CA GLY A 271 -11.67 3.35 4.36
C GLY A 271 -12.09 2.11 3.57
N ILE A 272 -12.56 1.06 4.26
CA ILE A 272 -13.03 -0.19 3.64
C ILE A 272 -14.52 -0.35 3.91
N PRO A 273 -15.36 -0.38 2.87
CA PRO A 273 -16.80 -0.58 3.01
C PRO A 273 -17.14 -1.84 3.81
N LYS A 274 -18.26 -1.81 4.50
CA LYS A 274 -18.70 -2.91 5.37
C LYS A 274 -18.83 -4.23 4.61
N GLU A 275 -19.42 -4.18 3.44
CA GLU A 275 -19.62 -5.36 2.57
C GLU A 275 -18.30 -5.99 2.17
N MET A 276 -17.28 -5.18 1.84
CA MET A 276 -15.96 -5.68 1.44
C MET A 276 -15.26 -6.40 2.60
N ARG A 277 -15.28 -5.83 3.81
CA ARG A 277 -14.66 -6.50 4.98
C ARG A 277 -15.40 -7.75 5.41
N LEU A 278 -16.74 -7.76 5.30
CA LEU A 278 -17.54 -8.96 5.52
C LEU A 278 -17.27 -10.03 4.47
N ALA A 279 -17.04 -9.66 3.20
CA ALA A 279 -16.67 -10.60 2.14
C ALA A 279 -15.28 -11.22 2.40
N LEU A 280 -14.29 -10.42 2.85
CA LEU A 280 -12.99 -10.95 3.27
C LEU A 280 -13.14 -11.96 4.42
N LEU A 281 -13.92 -11.62 5.43
CA LEU A 281 -14.20 -12.50 6.57
C LEU A 281 -14.97 -13.75 6.13
N ARG A 282 -15.91 -13.60 5.21
CA ARG A 282 -16.69 -14.71 4.62
C ARG A 282 -15.80 -15.72 3.91
N ILE A 283 -14.80 -15.24 3.13
CA ILE A 283 -13.80 -16.11 2.50
C ILE A 283 -13.03 -16.90 3.56
N ILE A 284 -12.53 -16.24 4.60
CA ILE A 284 -11.78 -16.89 5.68
C ILE A 284 -12.61 -17.98 6.35
N LEU A 285 -13.86 -17.66 6.73
CA LEU A 285 -14.75 -18.59 7.39
C LEU A 285 -15.11 -19.79 6.49
N ALA A 286 -15.37 -19.55 5.21
CA ALA A 286 -15.69 -20.61 4.27
C ALA A 286 -14.50 -21.56 4.07
N LEU A 287 -13.27 -21.03 3.95
CA LEU A 287 -12.07 -21.85 3.84
C LEU A 287 -11.84 -22.68 5.11
N ARG A 288 -12.01 -22.10 6.28
CA ARG A 288 -11.87 -22.78 7.58
C ARG A 288 -12.88 -23.92 7.77
N ASN A 289 -14.13 -23.65 7.41
CA ASN A 289 -15.24 -24.58 7.62
C ASN A 289 -15.43 -25.57 6.44
N HIS A 290 -14.56 -25.48 5.43
CA HIS A 290 -14.69 -26.27 4.18
C HIS A 290 -16.09 -26.09 3.53
N GLU A 291 -16.65 -24.89 3.59
CA GLU A 291 -17.94 -24.59 3.00
C GLU A 291 -17.84 -24.52 1.49
N ASN A 292 -18.84 -25.09 0.81
CA ASN A 292 -18.91 -25.03 -0.64
C ASN A 292 -19.56 -23.71 -1.08
N ILE A 293 -18.78 -22.65 -1.09
CA ILE A 293 -19.17 -21.36 -1.69
C ILE A 293 -18.38 -21.10 -2.96
N ASP A 294 -18.99 -20.40 -3.92
CA ASP A 294 -18.27 -19.94 -5.09
C ASP A 294 -17.35 -18.77 -4.70
N PRO A 295 -16.02 -18.93 -4.80
CA PRO A 295 -15.09 -17.86 -4.42
C PRO A 295 -15.29 -16.60 -5.25
N VAL A 296 -15.75 -16.70 -6.51
CA VAL A 296 -16.02 -15.55 -7.37
C VAL A 296 -17.07 -14.66 -6.75
N SER A 297 -18.13 -15.20 -6.14
CA SER A 297 -19.18 -14.41 -5.47
C SER A 297 -18.61 -13.44 -4.42
N CYS A 298 -17.66 -13.89 -3.61
CA CYS A 298 -17.00 -13.03 -2.61
C CYS A 298 -16.06 -12.02 -3.27
N LEU A 299 -15.32 -12.43 -4.30
CA LEU A 299 -14.40 -11.55 -5.01
C LEU A 299 -15.14 -10.43 -5.76
N LEU A 300 -16.35 -10.70 -6.27
CA LEU A 300 -17.22 -9.65 -6.86
C LEU A 300 -17.61 -8.59 -5.84
N VAL A 301 -17.94 -8.97 -4.60
CA VAL A 301 -18.20 -8.00 -3.51
C VAL A 301 -16.95 -7.15 -3.21
N LEU A 302 -15.77 -7.72 -3.37
CA LEU A 302 -14.51 -6.98 -3.25
C LEU A 302 -14.22 -6.06 -4.44
N GLY A 303 -15.04 -6.13 -5.51
CA GLY A 303 -14.93 -5.27 -6.69
C GLY A 303 -14.04 -5.83 -7.79
N PHE A 304 -13.76 -7.14 -7.77
CA PHE A 304 -13.05 -7.79 -8.87
C PHE A 304 -13.91 -7.85 -10.15
N ASP A 305 -13.26 -7.86 -11.29
CA ASP A 305 -13.86 -8.01 -12.60
C ASP A 305 -14.32 -9.45 -12.85
N ASP A 306 -15.63 -9.65 -13.06
CA ASP A 306 -16.26 -10.97 -13.24
C ASP A 306 -15.69 -11.72 -14.44
N GLU A 307 -15.60 -11.05 -15.58
CA GLU A 307 -15.14 -11.67 -16.82
C GLU A 307 -13.72 -12.19 -16.72
N LYS A 308 -12.84 -11.47 -16.03
CA LYS A 308 -11.46 -11.89 -15.81
C LYS A 308 -11.34 -13.02 -14.80
N LEU A 309 -12.22 -13.06 -13.80
CA LEU A 309 -12.22 -14.13 -12.81
C LEU A 309 -12.64 -15.48 -13.40
N GLU A 310 -13.44 -15.48 -14.46
CA GLU A 310 -13.90 -16.72 -15.08
C GLU A 310 -12.73 -17.60 -15.57
N ASP A 311 -11.71 -16.98 -16.19
CA ASP A 311 -10.50 -17.70 -16.64
C ASP A 311 -9.67 -18.29 -15.49
N LEU A 312 -9.85 -17.75 -14.28
CA LEU A 312 -9.10 -18.12 -13.09
C LEU A 312 -9.87 -19.05 -12.16
N ARG A 313 -11.18 -19.23 -12.41
CA ARG A 313 -12.10 -19.99 -11.55
C ARG A 313 -11.52 -21.32 -11.06
N PRO A 314 -10.89 -22.16 -11.90
CA PRO A 314 -10.32 -23.44 -11.43
C PRO A 314 -9.17 -23.29 -10.44
N THR A 315 -8.46 -22.16 -10.45
CA THR A 315 -7.30 -21.90 -9.58
C THR A 315 -7.65 -21.13 -8.33
N LEU A 316 -8.81 -20.46 -8.28
CA LEU A 316 -9.21 -19.60 -7.18
C LEU A 316 -9.23 -20.30 -5.81
N PRO A 317 -9.75 -21.53 -5.63
CA PRO A 317 -9.75 -22.17 -4.31
C PRO A 317 -8.34 -22.35 -3.74
N ALA A 318 -7.39 -22.83 -4.55
CA ALA A 318 -5.99 -22.99 -4.15
C ALA A 318 -5.32 -21.64 -3.89
N LEU A 319 -5.60 -20.64 -4.72
CA LEU A 319 -5.08 -19.30 -4.58
C LEU A 319 -5.54 -18.65 -3.28
N LEU A 320 -6.84 -18.69 -2.97
CA LEU A 320 -7.39 -18.12 -1.73
C LEU A 320 -6.86 -18.85 -0.50
N SER A 321 -6.67 -20.18 -0.57
CA SER A 321 -6.03 -20.93 0.52
C SER A 321 -4.61 -20.44 0.78
N VAL A 322 -3.83 -20.12 -0.25
CA VAL A 322 -2.50 -19.51 -0.10
C VAL A 322 -2.58 -18.11 0.47
N MET A 323 -3.50 -17.28 -0.03
CA MET A 323 -3.63 -15.88 0.41
C MET A 323 -4.08 -15.74 1.87
N PHE A 324 -4.91 -16.65 2.36
CA PHE A 324 -5.49 -16.60 3.71
C PHE A 324 -4.91 -17.63 4.67
N GLU A 325 -3.83 -18.33 4.30
CA GLU A 325 -3.24 -19.42 5.10
C GLU A 325 -3.03 -19.12 6.58
N PRO A 326 -2.51 -17.95 7.01
CA PRO A 326 -2.34 -17.68 8.45
C PRO A 326 -3.64 -17.74 9.25
N PHE A 327 -4.78 -17.49 8.62
CA PHE A 327 -6.10 -17.54 9.24
C PHE A 327 -6.69 -18.96 9.30
N LEU A 328 -6.11 -19.91 8.54
CA LEU A 328 -6.60 -21.28 8.42
C LEU A 328 -5.90 -22.25 9.38
N ILE A 329 -4.77 -21.84 9.96
CA ILE A 329 -3.92 -22.66 10.80
C ILE A 329 -4.20 -22.34 12.28
N GLU A 330 -4.58 -23.34 13.07
CA GLU A 330 -4.87 -23.19 14.50
C GLU A 330 -3.62 -22.90 15.33
N ALA A 331 -2.48 -23.52 14.96
CA ALA A 331 -1.21 -23.32 15.64
C ALA A 331 -0.65 -21.91 15.44
N PRO A 332 0.23 -21.43 16.34
CA PRO A 332 0.96 -20.19 16.09
C PRO A 332 1.69 -20.22 14.75
N TYR A 333 1.43 -19.24 13.91
CA TYR A 333 1.93 -19.16 12.54
C TYR A 333 3.01 -18.09 12.42
N HIS A 334 4.16 -18.46 11.83
CA HIS A 334 5.26 -17.55 11.56
C HIS A 334 5.16 -17.01 10.12
N VAL A 335 5.02 -15.70 9.96
CA VAL A 335 4.79 -15.08 8.63
C VAL A 335 5.92 -15.30 7.62
N LYS A 336 7.15 -15.64 8.06
CA LYS A 336 8.25 -16.02 7.17
C LYS A 336 7.96 -17.33 6.40
N ASP A 337 7.15 -18.20 6.97
CA ASP A 337 6.81 -19.50 6.38
C ASP A 337 5.72 -19.39 5.33
N TRP A 338 5.00 -18.25 5.32
CA TRP A 338 3.92 -18.01 4.37
C TRP A 338 4.37 -18.01 2.91
N LYS A 339 5.50 -17.36 2.63
CA LYS A 339 6.04 -17.21 1.27
C LYS A 339 4.96 -16.84 0.24
N MET A 340 4.02 -16.00 0.65
CA MET A 340 2.79 -15.71 -0.09
C MET A 340 3.07 -15.33 -1.55
N SER A 341 4.03 -14.44 -1.79
CA SER A 341 4.32 -13.96 -3.15
C SER A 341 4.84 -15.06 -4.07
N GLU A 342 5.73 -15.92 -3.56
CA GLU A 342 6.28 -17.05 -4.32
C GLU A 342 5.20 -18.08 -4.63
N ARG A 343 4.44 -18.48 -3.62
CA ARG A 343 3.35 -19.47 -3.77
C ARG A 343 2.19 -18.94 -4.62
N PHE A 344 1.90 -17.63 -4.52
CA PHE A 344 0.96 -16.97 -5.42
C PHE A 344 1.40 -17.13 -6.87
N ASP A 345 2.67 -16.79 -7.18
CA ASP A 345 3.22 -16.90 -8.53
C ASP A 345 3.22 -18.35 -9.03
N GLN A 346 3.47 -19.33 -8.17
CA GLN A 346 3.38 -20.75 -8.50
C GLN A 346 1.95 -21.22 -8.79
N THR A 347 0.97 -20.75 -7.99
CA THR A 347 -0.43 -21.15 -8.10
C THR A 347 -1.10 -20.58 -9.34
N VAL A 348 -0.90 -19.29 -9.61
CA VAL A 348 -1.54 -18.57 -10.72
C VAL A 348 -0.73 -18.70 -12.01
N GLY A 349 0.59 -18.97 -11.90
CA GLY A 349 1.48 -19.19 -13.02
C GLY A 349 1.48 -18.05 -14.02
N GLU A 350 1.23 -18.38 -15.28
CA GLU A 350 1.25 -17.43 -16.40
C GLU A 350 0.18 -16.34 -16.29
N LEU A 351 -0.95 -16.62 -15.60
CA LEU A 351 -2.08 -15.68 -15.45
C LEU A 351 -1.95 -14.71 -14.28
N LYS A 352 -0.81 -14.61 -13.61
CA LYS A 352 -0.63 -13.72 -12.46
C LYS A 352 -0.96 -12.26 -12.74
N TRP A 353 -0.66 -11.79 -13.94
CA TRP A 353 -0.97 -10.42 -14.35
C TRP A 353 -2.45 -10.26 -14.66
N TRP A 354 -3.08 -11.29 -15.20
CA TRP A 354 -4.50 -11.33 -15.45
C TRP A 354 -5.30 -11.21 -14.15
N PHE A 355 -4.96 -12.01 -13.13
CA PHE A 355 -5.57 -11.91 -11.81
C PHE A 355 -5.39 -10.51 -11.19
N ARG A 356 -4.18 -9.95 -11.28
CA ARG A 356 -3.91 -8.60 -10.76
C ARG A 356 -4.73 -7.53 -11.48
N SER A 357 -4.98 -7.69 -12.76
CA SER A 357 -5.81 -6.78 -13.54
C SER A 357 -7.31 -6.91 -13.26
N ALA A 358 -7.74 -8.04 -12.71
CA ALA A 358 -9.11 -8.25 -12.26
C ALA A 358 -9.40 -7.52 -10.94
N ALA A 359 -8.37 -7.25 -10.12
CA ALA A 359 -8.52 -6.64 -8.81
C ALA A 359 -8.80 -5.12 -8.93
N PRO A 360 -9.68 -4.55 -8.07
CA PRO A 360 -9.89 -3.12 -8.04
C PRO A 360 -8.65 -2.39 -7.52
N PRO A 361 -8.31 -1.22 -8.09
CA PRO A 361 -7.10 -0.47 -7.73
C PRO A 361 -6.94 -0.19 -6.24
N LYS A 362 -8.03 0.07 -5.52
CA LYS A 362 -8.01 0.37 -4.08
C LYS A 362 -7.50 -0.79 -3.22
N LEU A 363 -7.63 -2.03 -3.66
CA LEU A 363 -7.09 -3.18 -2.91
C LEU A 363 -5.57 -3.20 -2.82
N ILE A 364 -4.86 -2.46 -3.68
CA ILE A 364 -3.39 -2.35 -3.56
C ILE A 364 -2.97 -1.71 -2.23
N PHE A 365 -3.76 -0.76 -1.71
CA PHE A 365 -3.48 -0.13 -0.41
C PHE A 365 -3.70 -1.09 0.74
N LEU A 366 -4.76 -1.93 0.68
CA LEU A 366 -4.98 -2.97 1.68
C LEU A 366 -3.86 -4.01 1.66
N MET A 367 -3.45 -4.45 0.47
CA MET A 367 -2.31 -5.37 0.32
C MET A 367 -1.01 -4.74 0.82
N ARG A 368 -0.79 -3.45 0.58
CA ARG A 368 0.35 -2.70 1.14
C ARG A 368 0.34 -2.72 2.65
N THR A 369 -0.82 -2.49 3.27
CA THR A 369 -0.97 -2.51 4.73
C THR A 369 -0.65 -3.88 5.31
N LEU A 370 -1.21 -4.94 4.73
CA LEU A 370 -0.93 -6.32 5.14
C LEU A 370 0.56 -6.67 4.97
N HIS A 371 1.16 -6.28 3.85
CA HIS A 371 2.59 -6.50 3.59
C HIS A 371 3.49 -5.78 4.60
N GLY A 372 3.17 -4.52 4.94
CA GLY A 372 3.89 -3.79 5.98
C GLY A 372 3.76 -4.44 7.35
N LEU A 373 2.55 -4.87 7.74
CA LEU A 373 2.32 -5.61 8.98
C LEU A 373 3.16 -6.90 9.02
N THR A 374 3.12 -7.70 7.94
CA THR A 374 3.89 -8.96 7.89
C THR A 374 5.40 -8.72 7.94
N LYS A 375 5.90 -7.65 7.32
CA LYS A 375 7.31 -7.23 7.45
C LYS A 375 7.69 -6.91 8.90
N ILE A 376 6.84 -6.17 9.62
CA ILE A 376 7.09 -5.84 11.04
C ILE A 376 7.07 -7.11 11.90
N LEU A 377 6.08 -7.99 11.71
CA LEU A 377 6.00 -9.26 12.42
C LEU A 377 7.20 -10.16 12.13
N ASN A 378 7.67 -10.18 10.90
CA ASN A 378 8.86 -10.93 10.49
C ASN A 378 10.13 -10.38 11.16
N ARG A 379 10.30 -9.05 11.23
CA ARG A 379 11.40 -8.41 11.96
C ARG A 379 11.36 -8.73 13.44
N LEU A 380 10.20 -8.75 14.07
CA LEU A 380 10.04 -9.19 15.46
C LEU A 380 10.33 -10.69 15.64
N ASP A 381 10.37 -11.48 14.58
CA ASP A 381 10.59 -12.93 14.58
C ASP A 381 9.60 -13.65 15.52
N VAL A 382 8.31 -13.49 15.25
CA VAL A 382 7.23 -14.01 16.09
C VAL A 382 6.29 -14.95 15.33
N ALA A 383 5.87 -16.02 16.01
CA ALA A 383 4.79 -16.88 15.56
C ALA A 383 3.53 -16.57 16.35
N LEU A 384 2.45 -16.16 15.69
CA LEU A 384 1.21 -15.71 16.34
C LEU A 384 0.03 -16.62 15.99
N PRO A 385 -0.90 -16.85 16.93
CA PRO A 385 -2.10 -17.64 16.68
C PRO A 385 -3.17 -16.80 16.00
N TRP A 386 -3.04 -16.57 14.68
CA TRP A 386 -3.89 -15.67 13.90
C TRP A 386 -5.37 -16.04 14.00
N GLN A 387 -5.68 -17.32 13.87
CA GLN A 387 -7.05 -17.80 13.97
C GLN A 387 -7.67 -17.50 15.34
N PHE A 388 -6.95 -17.85 16.43
CA PHE A 388 -7.41 -17.57 17.79
C PHE A 388 -7.61 -16.06 18.04
N LEU A 389 -6.70 -15.23 17.55
CA LEU A 389 -6.82 -13.77 17.72
C LEU A 389 -7.98 -13.20 16.91
N LEU A 390 -8.23 -13.72 15.71
CA LEU A 390 -9.39 -13.34 14.92
C LEU A 390 -10.69 -13.70 15.65
N ASP A 391 -10.80 -14.94 16.15
CA ASP A 391 -11.97 -15.43 16.88
C ASP A 391 -12.24 -14.61 18.15
N LYS A 392 -11.19 -14.33 18.90
CA LYS A 392 -11.26 -13.53 20.13
C LYS A 392 -11.87 -12.14 19.91
N HIS A 393 -11.55 -11.51 18.78
CA HIS A 393 -11.94 -10.12 18.53
C HIS A 393 -13.16 -9.97 17.62
N LEU A 394 -13.55 -11.00 16.87
CA LEU A 394 -14.52 -10.87 15.78
C LEU A 394 -15.60 -11.97 15.74
N SER A 395 -15.63 -12.91 16.69
CA SER A 395 -16.63 -13.97 16.70
C SER A 395 -18.09 -13.45 16.70
N ASP A 396 -18.32 -12.28 17.26
CA ASP A 396 -19.61 -11.58 17.22
C ASP A 396 -19.98 -11.02 15.82
N VAL A 397 -19.00 -10.83 14.94
CA VAL A 397 -19.21 -10.35 13.56
C VAL A 397 -19.43 -11.52 12.58
N TYR A 398 -19.07 -12.75 12.96
CA TYR A 398 -19.18 -13.93 12.09
C TYR A 398 -20.59 -14.19 11.55
N PRO A 399 -21.67 -14.11 12.37
CA PRO A 399 -23.03 -14.30 11.86
C PRO A 399 -23.38 -13.34 10.73
N GLU A 400 -22.91 -12.09 10.81
CA GLU A 400 -23.16 -11.08 9.79
C GLU A 400 -22.38 -11.40 8.50
N ALA A 401 -21.12 -11.84 8.62
CA ALA A 401 -20.33 -12.26 7.47
C ALA A 401 -20.92 -13.51 6.79
N GLN A 402 -21.45 -14.47 7.57
CA GLN A 402 -22.11 -15.66 7.04
C GLN A 402 -23.44 -15.34 6.36
N ALA A 403 -24.16 -14.34 6.87
CA ALA A 403 -25.41 -13.87 6.29
C ALA A 403 -25.26 -12.91 5.10
N LEU A 404 -24.00 -12.59 4.71
CA LEU A 404 -23.74 -11.69 3.60
C LEU A 404 -24.40 -12.20 2.32
N ASN A 405 -25.23 -11.34 1.71
CA ASN A 405 -25.87 -11.66 0.44
C ASN A 405 -24.84 -11.60 -0.69
N LEU A 406 -24.42 -12.77 -1.16
CA LEU A 406 -23.44 -12.89 -2.23
C LEU A 406 -24.14 -12.82 -3.59
N PRO A 407 -23.55 -12.10 -4.58
CA PRO A 407 -24.09 -12.08 -5.93
C PRO A 407 -24.07 -13.48 -6.54
N LYS A 408 -25.16 -13.82 -7.23
CA LYS A 408 -25.19 -15.06 -8.03
C LYS A 408 -24.28 -14.89 -9.25
N VAL A 409 -23.27 -15.69 -9.30
CA VAL A 409 -22.40 -15.75 -10.48
C VAL A 409 -23.14 -16.49 -11.57
N LYS A 410 -23.26 -15.89 -12.75
CA LYS A 410 -23.75 -16.61 -13.92
C LYS A 410 -22.73 -17.71 -14.21
N SER A 411 -23.14 -18.97 -14.04
CA SER A 411 -22.34 -20.07 -14.60
C SER A 411 -22.25 -19.79 -16.10
N SER A 412 -21.11 -19.38 -16.59
CA SER A 412 -20.96 -19.26 -18.03
C SER A 412 -21.02 -20.68 -18.61
N GLN A 413 -22.12 -20.98 -19.27
CA GLN A 413 -22.25 -22.18 -20.10
C GLN A 413 -21.42 -22.06 -21.39
N ALA A 414 -20.64 -21.01 -21.51
CA ALA A 414 -19.76 -20.80 -22.61
C ALA A 414 -18.38 -20.41 -22.09
N ILE A 415 -17.63 -21.39 -21.58
CA ILE A 415 -16.26 -21.41 -22.02
C ILE A 415 -16.42 -21.53 -23.53
N HIS A 416 -16.31 -20.45 -24.27
CA HIS A 416 -15.95 -20.52 -25.67
C HIS A 416 -14.64 -21.27 -25.69
N SER A 417 -14.75 -22.59 -25.71
CA SER A 417 -13.65 -23.44 -26.01
C SER A 417 -13.21 -22.96 -27.39
N PHE A 418 -12.17 -22.19 -27.42
CA PHE A 418 -11.27 -22.19 -28.55
C PHE A 418 -10.94 -23.67 -28.73
N ASN A 419 -11.70 -24.36 -29.57
CA ASN A 419 -11.76 -25.80 -29.77
C ASN A 419 -10.41 -26.53 -29.55
N GLY A 420 -9.90 -26.52 -28.32
CA GLY A 420 -8.75 -27.29 -27.88
C GLY A 420 -7.36 -26.81 -28.29
N MET A 421 -7.20 -25.71 -29.02
CA MET A 421 -5.90 -25.39 -29.62
C MET A 421 -4.98 -24.49 -28.81
N ALA A 422 -5.48 -23.53 -28.04
CA ALA A 422 -4.63 -22.68 -27.18
C ALA A 422 -5.35 -22.30 -25.88
N ARG A 423 -4.62 -22.31 -24.77
CA ARG A 423 -5.13 -21.81 -23.47
C ARG A 423 -4.74 -20.36 -23.24
N TYR A 424 -3.65 -19.92 -23.84
CA TYR A 424 -3.05 -18.61 -23.58
C TYR A 424 -2.68 -17.90 -24.87
N LEU A 425 -2.90 -16.60 -24.90
CA LEU A 425 -2.34 -15.66 -25.85
C LEU A 425 -1.05 -15.08 -25.24
N LYS A 426 0.09 -15.28 -25.90
CA LYS A 426 1.38 -14.72 -25.48
C LYS A 426 1.79 -13.61 -26.44
N VAL A 427 1.86 -12.39 -25.91
CA VAL A 427 2.30 -11.21 -26.65
C VAL A 427 3.73 -10.87 -26.25
N HIS A 428 4.65 -10.88 -27.21
CA HIS A 428 6.03 -10.47 -27.00
C HIS A 428 6.31 -9.13 -27.70
N VAL A 429 6.54 -8.09 -26.92
CA VAL A 429 6.91 -6.77 -27.44
C VAL A 429 8.41 -6.59 -27.27
N VAL A 430 9.12 -6.40 -28.36
CA VAL A 430 10.54 -6.02 -28.35
C VAL A 430 10.64 -4.53 -28.58
N LYS A 431 11.07 -3.79 -27.57
CA LYS A 431 11.25 -2.34 -27.67
C LYS A 431 12.52 -2.01 -28.45
N SER A 432 12.58 -0.83 -29.08
CA SER A 432 13.73 -0.34 -29.83
C SER A 432 15.06 -0.34 -29.04
N ASN A 433 15.00 -0.36 -27.71
CA ASN A 433 16.15 -0.46 -26.82
C ASN A 433 16.54 -1.90 -26.44
N GLY A 434 15.99 -2.92 -27.14
CA GLY A 434 16.25 -4.35 -26.90
C GLY A 434 15.49 -4.96 -25.72
N ASN A 435 14.74 -4.18 -24.94
CA ASN A 435 13.93 -4.71 -23.85
C ASN A 435 12.74 -5.53 -24.39
N LYS A 436 12.58 -6.74 -23.87
CA LYS A 436 11.47 -7.61 -24.19
C LYS A 436 10.40 -7.51 -23.09
N VAL A 437 9.14 -7.34 -23.49
CA VAL A 437 7.97 -7.41 -22.61
C VAL A 437 7.15 -8.61 -23.06
N GLY A 438 6.96 -9.57 -22.17
CA GLY A 438 6.05 -10.70 -22.38
C GLY A 438 4.79 -10.49 -21.60
N LEU A 439 3.63 -10.62 -22.24
CA LEU A 439 2.30 -10.64 -21.65
C LEU A 439 1.69 -12.00 -21.94
N THR A 440 1.11 -12.62 -20.93
CA THR A 440 0.31 -13.83 -21.10
C THR A 440 -1.09 -13.54 -20.60
N MET A 441 -2.07 -13.81 -21.41
CA MET A 441 -3.49 -13.61 -21.13
C MET A 441 -4.29 -14.83 -21.65
N PRO A 442 -5.57 -14.99 -21.25
CA PRO A 442 -6.42 -16.04 -21.79
C PRO A 442 -6.53 -15.94 -23.31
N ALA A 443 -6.62 -17.08 -23.99
CA ALA A 443 -6.67 -17.12 -25.45
C ALA A 443 -7.86 -16.34 -26.04
N ARG A 444 -8.99 -16.25 -25.31
CA ARG A 444 -10.18 -15.47 -25.71
C ARG A 444 -9.91 -13.98 -25.88
N CYS A 445 -8.84 -13.43 -25.27
CA CYS A 445 -8.45 -12.05 -25.48
C CYS A 445 -8.02 -11.78 -26.94
N ALA A 446 -7.79 -12.81 -27.73
CA ALA A 446 -7.58 -12.67 -29.16
C ALA A 446 -8.84 -12.20 -29.92
N ASP A 447 -10.03 -12.31 -29.32
CA ASP A 447 -11.28 -11.86 -29.92
C ASP A 447 -11.51 -10.37 -29.79
N ASP A 448 -10.86 -9.71 -28.81
CA ASP A 448 -10.89 -8.28 -28.61
C ASP A 448 -9.55 -7.76 -28.08
N LEU A 449 -8.56 -7.71 -28.95
CA LEU A 449 -7.22 -7.19 -28.61
C LEU A 449 -7.26 -5.69 -28.28
N GLU A 450 -8.15 -4.93 -28.89
CA GLU A 450 -8.28 -3.52 -28.64
C GLU A 450 -8.86 -3.23 -27.26
N GLY A 451 -9.79 -4.04 -26.79
CA GLY A 451 -10.39 -3.91 -25.45
C GLY A 451 -9.42 -4.18 -24.30
N VAL A 452 -8.36 -4.95 -24.55
CA VAL A 452 -7.37 -5.37 -23.55
C VAL A 452 -6.15 -4.44 -23.46
N ILE A 453 -5.96 -3.58 -24.47
CA ILE A 453 -4.78 -2.71 -24.60
C ILE A 453 -5.14 -1.28 -24.15
N ASP A 454 -4.25 -0.70 -23.34
CA ASP A 454 -4.36 0.70 -22.91
C ASP A 454 -4.32 1.66 -24.09
N GLU A 455 -5.11 2.75 -24.04
CA GLU A 455 -5.25 3.72 -25.13
C GLU A 455 -3.91 4.34 -25.53
N SER A 456 -3.04 4.62 -24.56
CA SER A 456 -1.70 5.15 -24.81
C SER A 456 -0.81 4.20 -25.57
N VAL A 457 -1.03 2.90 -25.41
CA VAL A 457 -0.33 1.82 -26.12
C VAL A 457 -0.91 1.66 -27.52
N LYS A 458 -2.24 1.78 -27.69
CA LYS A 458 -2.91 1.79 -29.01
C LYS A 458 -2.40 2.92 -29.87
N GLU A 459 -2.30 4.14 -29.33
CA GLU A 459 -1.70 5.27 -30.06
C GLU A 459 -0.25 4.98 -30.51
N SER A 460 0.53 4.31 -29.67
CA SER A 460 1.91 3.95 -30.01
C SER A 460 1.98 2.88 -31.08
N ILE A 461 1.07 1.90 -31.06
CA ILE A 461 0.92 0.83 -32.05
C ILE A 461 0.48 1.46 -33.39
N ASN A 462 -0.51 2.33 -33.37
CA ASN A 462 -1.02 3.05 -34.55
C ASN A 462 0.07 3.92 -35.21
N ARG A 463 0.89 4.62 -34.41
CA ARG A 463 2.05 5.38 -34.92
C ARG A 463 3.06 4.49 -35.64
N GLN A 464 3.17 3.22 -35.27
CA GLN A 464 4.05 2.24 -35.91
C GLN A 464 3.39 1.51 -37.07
N LYS A 465 2.14 1.90 -37.44
CA LYS A 465 1.35 1.29 -38.50
C LYS A 465 1.13 -0.21 -38.32
N ILE A 466 1.02 -0.66 -37.07
CA ILE A 466 0.67 -2.03 -36.75
C ILE A 466 -0.85 -2.12 -36.69
N ASP A 467 -1.42 -2.95 -37.53
CA ASP A 467 -2.87 -3.18 -37.62
C ASP A 467 -3.28 -4.28 -36.64
N LEU A 468 -3.89 -3.87 -35.51
CA LEU A 468 -4.37 -4.80 -34.49
C LEU A 468 -5.52 -5.68 -34.98
N GLN A 469 -6.40 -5.16 -35.83
CA GLN A 469 -7.52 -5.93 -36.37
C GLN A 469 -7.01 -7.03 -37.31
N ALA A 470 -6.03 -6.72 -38.16
CA ALA A 470 -5.42 -7.73 -39.02
C ALA A 470 -4.71 -8.84 -38.22
N ILE A 471 -4.09 -8.48 -37.07
CA ILE A 471 -3.48 -9.46 -36.15
C ILE A 471 -4.56 -10.32 -35.50
N GLN A 472 -5.65 -9.72 -35.04
CA GLN A 472 -6.79 -10.41 -34.43
C GLN A 472 -7.43 -11.40 -35.41
N GLU A 473 -7.74 -10.97 -36.63
CA GLU A 473 -8.29 -11.83 -37.66
C GLU A 473 -7.35 -12.99 -38.02
N LYS A 474 -6.06 -12.74 -38.05
CA LYS A 474 -5.07 -13.79 -38.31
C LYS A 474 -5.00 -14.79 -37.16
N ALA A 475 -5.04 -14.32 -35.91
CA ALA A 475 -5.09 -15.18 -34.74
C ALA A 475 -6.34 -16.08 -34.73
N GLN A 476 -7.51 -15.51 -35.03
CA GLN A 476 -8.77 -16.24 -35.14
C GLN A 476 -8.78 -17.28 -36.24
N LYS A 477 -8.18 -17.01 -37.40
CA LYS A 477 -8.15 -17.91 -38.55
C LYS A 477 -7.13 -19.04 -38.40
N SER A 478 -5.97 -18.75 -37.79
CA SER A 478 -4.87 -19.73 -37.77
C SER A 478 -4.78 -20.54 -36.46
N GLY A 479 -5.43 -20.06 -35.38
CA GLY A 479 -5.28 -20.63 -34.04
C GLY A 479 -3.86 -20.48 -33.46
N PHE A 480 -2.95 -19.87 -34.20
CA PHE A 480 -1.57 -19.52 -33.83
C PHE A 480 -1.19 -18.16 -34.38
N ILE A 481 -0.40 -17.45 -33.63
CA ILE A 481 0.34 -16.26 -34.07
C ILE A 481 1.84 -16.55 -33.97
#